data_e44c737b877d2034c934166abfbd2f10
#
_entry.id   e44c737b877d2034c934166abfbd2f10
#
_cell.length_a   1.000
_cell.length_b   1.000
_cell.length_c   1.000
_cell.angle_alpha   90.00
_cell.angle_beta   90.00
_cell.angle_gamma   90.00
#
_symmetry.space_group_name_H-M   'P 1'
#
loop_
_entity.id
_entity.type
_entity.pdbx_description
1 polymer ?
#
loop_
_entity_poly.entity_id
_entity_poly.type
_entity_poly.pdbx_seq_one_letter_code
_entity_poly.pdbx_strand_id
1 'polypeptide(L)'
;MFGASGKGLILPECRVFPPSSGISMRITMIGSGYVGLVSGACFADFGHQVICVDKDAEKIEKLELGQMPIYEPGLAELVTNNARHGRLSFTTDLKGSVQGADAVFIAVGTPSRRGDGHADLSYVYAAAREVAEAVNKFMVVITKSTVPVGTGDEVERVMRKTRPDGDFAVVSNPEFLREGAAIRDFKHPDRIVIGTSDARAKAVMQDVYRPLYLNRAPIMVTERRTAELIKYAANAFLATKITFINEVADLAEKVGANVQDVARGIGLDNRIGAKFLHAGPGYGGSCFPKDTLALIKTAQDHQAPLRIVETVAAVNEQRKRAMGRKVLAAAGGDLRDKTVAVLGLTFKPNTDDMRDAPSIPLITALQDMGARVVAYDPEGMEQARLVLNDVTYAADAYACAKGADVLVITTEWEQFRALDFAALKAAMTTPVLVDLRNVYSPEEADRHGFAYTGIGRG
;
A
#
# COMPACT_ATOMS: atom_id res chain seq x y z
N MET A 1 32.44 -45.97 2.37
CA MET A 1 31.83 -45.51 3.62
C MET A 1 32.08 -44.02 3.76
N PHE A 2 31.14 -43.20 3.36
CA PHE A 2 31.13 -41.76 3.65
C PHE A 2 29.85 -41.47 4.40
N GLY A 3 30.03 -41.17 5.69
CA GLY A 3 28.93 -40.78 6.56
C GLY A 3 28.53 -39.32 6.29
N ALA A 4 27.32 -39.10 5.80
CA ALA A 4 26.72 -37.78 5.69
C ALA A 4 26.09 -37.40 7.04
N SER A 5 26.73 -36.50 7.78
CA SER A 5 26.12 -35.85 8.95
C SER A 5 25.18 -34.72 8.43
N GLY A 6 23.89 -35.01 8.36
CA GLY A 6 22.86 -34.04 8.13
C GLY A 6 22.73 -33.09 9.34
N LYS A 7 23.30 -31.88 9.24
CA LYS A 7 22.89 -30.77 10.11
C LYS A 7 21.64 -30.19 9.52
N GLY A 8 20.49 -30.57 10.07
CA GLY A 8 19.21 -29.91 9.74
C GLY A 8 19.29 -28.43 10.05
N LEU A 9 18.83 -27.63 9.10
CA LEU A 9 18.60 -26.19 9.28
C LEU A 9 17.58 -26.04 10.42
N ILE A 10 18.04 -25.57 11.58
CA ILE A 10 17.14 -25.21 12.70
C ILE A 10 16.50 -23.89 12.29
N LEU A 11 15.30 -23.96 11.73
CA LEU A 11 14.43 -22.78 11.62
C LEU A 11 14.19 -22.27 13.05
N PRO A 12 14.24 -20.96 13.30
CA PRO A 12 13.93 -20.42 14.62
C PRO A 12 12.52 -20.88 15.02
N GLU A 13 12.43 -21.54 16.18
CA GLU A 13 11.17 -22.07 16.71
C GLU A 13 10.10 -21.00 16.73
N CYS A 14 9.04 -21.17 15.93
CA CYS A 14 7.77 -20.47 16.10
C CYS A 14 7.17 -20.92 17.45
N ARG A 15 7.54 -20.25 18.54
CA ARG A 15 6.97 -20.54 19.85
C ARG A 15 5.55 -20.02 19.91
N VAL A 16 4.61 -20.94 19.97
CA VAL A 16 3.23 -20.67 20.35
C VAL A 16 3.21 -20.52 21.88
N PHE A 17 2.91 -19.31 22.36
CA PHE A 17 2.91 -19.03 23.81
C PHE A 17 1.55 -19.32 24.43
N PRO A 18 1.50 -19.83 25.69
CA PRO A 18 0.25 -20.06 26.40
C PRO A 18 -0.44 -18.72 26.76
N PRO A 19 -1.77 -18.70 26.86
CA PRO A 19 -2.53 -17.47 27.17
C PRO A 19 -2.28 -17.01 28.61
N SER A 20 -1.81 -15.77 28.76
CA SER A 20 -1.93 -15.01 30.01
C SER A 20 -3.36 -14.48 30.17
N SER A 21 -3.79 -14.21 31.40
CA SER A 21 -5.13 -13.76 31.78
C SER A 21 -5.63 -12.60 30.90
N GLY A 22 -6.90 -12.64 30.47
CA GLY A 22 -7.50 -11.72 29.51
C GLY A 22 -7.45 -10.24 29.92
N ILE A 23 -6.42 -9.53 29.54
CA ILE A 23 -6.24 -8.10 29.85
C ILE A 23 -6.53 -7.29 28.57
N SER A 24 -7.57 -6.46 28.64
CA SER A 24 -7.76 -5.35 27.70
C SER A 24 -6.67 -4.33 27.96
N MET A 25 -5.89 -3.95 26.91
CA MET A 25 -4.83 -2.97 27.02
C MET A 25 -5.33 -1.58 26.58
N ARG A 26 -4.72 -0.54 27.14
CA ARG A 26 -4.93 0.85 26.73
C ARG A 26 -3.86 1.23 25.72
N ILE A 27 -4.28 1.50 24.49
CA ILE A 27 -3.41 1.78 23.37
C ILE A 27 -3.63 3.21 22.90
N THR A 28 -2.56 3.98 22.77
CA THR A 28 -2.58 5.27 22.07
C THR A 28 -2.00 5.09 20.67
N MET A 29 -2.77 5.50 19.65
CA MET A 29 -2.36 5.48 18.26
C MET A 29 -2.13 6.91 17.77
N ILE A 30 -0.90 7.30 17.54
CA ILE A 30 -0.53 8.65 17.08
C ILE A 30 -0.49 8.69 15.57
N GLY A 31 -1.36 9.51 14.98
CA GLY A 31 -1.62 9.61 13.55
C GLY A 31 -2.87 8.83 13.14
N SER A 32 -3.89 9.56 12.68
CA SER A 32 -5.17 9.01 12.18
C SER A 32 -5.21 8.98 10.64
N GLY A 33 -4.05 8.71 10.02
CA GLY A 33 -3.94 8.35 8.61
C GLY A 33 -4.30 6.88 8.38
N TYR A 34 -4.02 6.37 7.18
CA TYR A 34 -4.41 5.03 6.77
C TYR A 34 -3.96 3.95 7.77
N VAL A 35 -2.67 3.88 8.06
CA VAL A 35 -2.09 2.86 8.95
C VAL A 35 -2.62 2.99 10.38
N GLY A 36 -2.65 4.22 10.92
CA GLY A 36 -3.07 4.45 12.29
C GLY A 36 -4.56 4.20 12.51
N LEU A 37 -5.42 4.68 11.63
CA LEU A 37 -6.87 4.52 11.77
C LEU A 37 -7.30 3.05 11.61
N VAL A 38 -6.79 2.36 10.58
CA VAL A 38 -7.10 0.93 10.39
C VAL A 38 -6.57 0.09 11.54
N SER A 39 -5.31 0.32 11.96
CA SER A 39 -4.73 -0.43 13.09
C SER A 39 -5.46 -0.15 14.40
N GLY A 40 -5.78 1.12 14.67
CA GLY A 40 -6.52 1.52 15.87
C GLY A 40 -7.91 0.90 15.93
N ALA A 41 -8.66 0.94 14.83
CA ALA A 41 -9.98 0.33 14.73
C ALA A 41 -9.94 -1.19 14.92
N CYS A 42 -8.95 -1.87 14.32
CA CYS A 42 -8.77 -3.31 14.47
C CYS A 42 -8.35 -3.71 15.90
N PHE A 43 -7.46 -2.95 16.55
CA PHE A 43 -7.12 -3.20 17.95
C PHE A 43 -8.32 -2.99 18.88
N ALA A 44 -9.15 -1.96 18.63
CA ALA A 44 -10.37 -1.76 19.36
C ALA A 44 -11.37 -2.91 19.18
N ASP A 45 -11.46 -3.45 17.97
CA ASP A 45 -12.31 -4.60 17.65
C ASP A 45 -11.82 -5.89 18.32
N PHE A 46 -10.52 -6.00 18.59
CA PHE A 46 -9.96 -7.07 19.40
C PHE A 46 -10.25 -6.94 20.90
N GLY A 47 -10.89 -5.84 21.35
CA GLY A 47 -11.28 -5.61 22.72
C GLY A 47 -10.32 -4.74 23.52
N HIS A 48 -9.31 -4.13 22.88
CA HIS A 48 -8.46 -3.13 23.53
C HIS A 48 -9.18 -1.77 23.63
N GLN A 49 -8.75 -0.94 24.57
CA GLN A 49 -9.16 0.47 24.67
C GLN A 49 -8.19 1.31 23.85
N VAL A 50 -8.66 1.91 22.76
CA VAL A 50 -7.80 2.63 21.81
C VAL A 50 -8.18 4.10 21.73
N ILE A 51 -7.19 4.97 21.83
CA ILE A 51 -7.32 6.39 21.57
C ILE A 51 -6.48 6.73 20.33
N CYS A 52 -7.13 7.17 19.27
CA CYS A 52 -6.46 7.69 18.09
C CYS A 52 -6.23 9.20 18.24
N VAL A 53 -4.99 9.63 18.13
CA VAL A 53 -4.57 11.02 18.28
C VAL A 53 -4.11 11.57 16.94
N ASP A 54 -4.61 12.74 16.55
CA ASP A 54 -4.08 13.47 15.39
C ASP A 54 -4.01 14.98 15.71
N LYS A 55 -3.04 15.68 15.14
CA LYS A 55 -2.90 17.14 15.32
C LYS A 55 -3.93 17.93 14.52
N ASP A 56 -4.51 17.33 13.51
CA ASP A 56 -5.53 17.90 12.65
C ASP A 56 -6.90 17.83 13.35
N ALA A 57 -7.31 18.96 13.91
CA ALA A 57 -8.58 19.07 14.65
C ALA A 57 -9.80 18.83 13.74
N GLU A 58 -9.76 19.27 12.47
CA GLU A 58 -10.85 19.05 11.51
C GLU A 58 -11.02 17.56 11.20
N LYS A 59 -9.91 16.84 11.07
CA LYS A 59 -9.93 15.38 10.89
C LYS A 59 -10.51 14.67 12.11
N ILE A 60 -10.14 15.08 13.32
CA ILE A 60 -10.69 14.51 14.57
C ILE A 60 -12.19 14.75 14.65
N GLU A 61 -12.66 15.96 14.39
CA GLU A 61 -14.08 16.29 14.36
C GLU A 61 -14.85 15.42 13.36
N LYS A 62 -14.34 15.27 12.15
CA LYS A 62 -14.94 14.37 11.14
C LYS A 62 -15.03 12.93 11.62
N LEU A 63 -13.96 12.42 12.24
CA LEU A 63 -13.92 11.05 12.78
C LEU A 63 -14.93 10.85 13.92
N GLU A 64 -15.10 11.83 14.81
CA GLU A 64 -16.12 11.82 15.87
C GLU A 64 -17.55 11.80 15.30
N LEU A 65 -17.76 12.44 14.16
CA LEU A 65 -19.01 12.41 13.40
C LEU A 65 -19.18 11.13 12.54
N GLY A 66 -18.23 10.20 12.57
CA GLY A 66 -18.26 8.96 11.79
C GLY A 66 -17.89 9.15 10.32
N GLN A 67 -17.29 10.28 9.94
CA GLN A 67 -16.82 10.56 8.60
C GLN A 67 -15.36 10.10 8.45
N MET A 68 -15.13 9.19 7.51
CA MET A 68 -13.78 8.62 7.31
C MET A 68 -12.95 9.51 6.40
N PRO A 69 -11.68 9.83 6.78
CA PRO A 69 -10.78 10.64 5.96
C PRO A 69 -10.10 9.83 4.84
N ILE A 70 -10.36 8.54 4.77
CA ILE A 70 -9.78 7.59 3.81
C ILE A 70 -10.85 6.59 3.38
N TYR A 71 -10.71 6.06 2.17
CA TYR A 71 -11.55 4.96 1.72
C TYR A 71 -10.88 3.60 2.01
N GLU A 72 -11.55 2.77 2.79
CA GLU A 72 -11.20 1.36 3.02
C GLU A 72 -12.49 0.57 3.25
N PRO A 73 -12.77 -0.50 2.48
CA PRO A 73 -13.99 -1.28 2.62
C PRO A 73 -14.22 -1.77 4.06
N GLY A 74 -15.38 -1.45 4.63
CA GLY A 74 -15.79 -1.86 5.98
C GLY A 74 -15.20 -1.02 7.14
N LEU A 75 -14.33 -0.04 6.86
CA LEU A 75 -13.70 0.76 7.92
C LEU A 75 -14.70 1.65 8.67
N ALA A 76 -15.61 2.30 7.97
CA ALA A 76 -16.61 3.18 8.58
C ALA A 76 -17.50 2.43 9.57
N GLU A 77 -17.95 1.23 9.23
CA GLU A 77 -18.72 0.36 10.11
C GLU A 77 -17.91 -0.07 11.33
N LEU A 78 -16.66 -0.51 11.10
CA LEU A 78 -15.74 -0.95 12.16
C LEU A 78 -15.46 0.17 13.18
N VAL A 79 -15.17 1.37 12.70
CA VAL A 79 -14.93 2.58 13.53
C VAL A 79 -16.18 2.94 14.32
N THR A 80 -17.33 3.07 13.65
CA THR A 80 -18.59 3.45 14.29
C THR A 80 -19.02 2.45 15.37
N ASN A 81 -18.88 1.16 15.08
CA ASN A 81 -19.22 0.10 16.05
C ASN A 81 -18.32 0.17 17.30
N ASN A 82 -17.02 0.32 17.13
CA ASN A 82 -16.08 0.37 18.26
C ASN A 82 -16.18 1.68 19.05
N ALA A 83 -16.48 2.81 18.40
CA ALA A 83 -16.75 4.07 19.07
C ALA A 83 -18.02 3.99 19.95
N ARG A 84 -19.12 3.41 19.42
CA ARG A 84 -20.35 3.19 20.20
C ARG A 84 -20.14 2.33 21.46
N HIS A 85 -19.27 1.35 21.39
CA HIS A 85 -18.94 0.49 22.54
C HIS A 85 -17.89 1.10 23.48
N GLY A 86 -17.45 2.33 23.23
CA GLY A 86 -16.45 3.03 24.03
C GLY A 86 -15.06 2.43 23.97
N ARG A 87 -14.76 1.58 22.97
CA ARG A 87 -13.44 0.97 22.77
C ARG A 87 -12.52 1.80 21.89
N LEU A 88 -13.08 2.71 21.09
CA LEU A 88 -12.33 3.60 20.21
C LEU A 88 -12.77 5.03 20.43
N SER A 89 -11.80 5.93 20.59
CA SER A 89 -12.04 7.37 20.69
C SER A 89 -10.98 8.16 19.94
N PHE A 90 -11.28 9.43 19.67
CA PHE A 90 -10.42 10.32 18.88
C PHE A 90 -10.14 11.59 19.70
N THR A 91 -8.94 12.17 19.56
CA THR A 91 -8.60 13.41 20.27
C THR A 91 -7.38 14.09 19.63
N THR A 92 -7.23 15.38 19.90
CA THR A 92 -6.00 16.13 19.65
C THR A 92 -5.05 16.15 20.85
N ASP A 93 -5.49 15.70 22.05
CA ASP A 93 -4.68 15.69 23.26
C ASP A 93 -3.76 14.46 23.33
N LEU A 94 -2.56 14.60 22.76
CA LEU A 94 -1.55 13.55 22.82
C LEU A 94 -1.09 13.28 24.26
N LYS A 95 -0.83 14.33 25.05
CA LYS A 95 -0.27 14.19 26.40
C LYS A 95 -1.20 13.43 27.35
N GLY A 96 -2.48 13.79 27.37
CA GLY A 96 -3.48 13.09 28.17
C GLY A 96 -3.64 11.63 27.72
N SER A 97 -3.60 11.37 26.42
CA SER A 97 -3.73 10.03 25.87
C SER A 97 -2.56 9.10 26.23
N VAL A 98 -1.33 9.63 26.30
CA VAL A 98 -0.13 8.87 26.66
C VAL A 98 -0.10 8.51 28.15
N GLN A 99 -0.56 9.39 29.04
CA GLN A 99 -0.44 9.20 30.48
C GLN A 99 -1.17 7.97 31.04
N GLY A 100 -2.09 7.44 30.34
CA GLY A 100 -2.80 6.23 30.79
C GLY A 100 -2.46 4.97 29.99
N ALA A 101 -1.75 5.11 28.89
CA ALA A 101 -1.51 4.02 27.94
C ALA A 101 -0.58 2.93 28.49
N ASP A 102 -0.74 1.73 27.97
CA ASP A 102 0.18 0.59 28.17
C ASP A 102 1.11 0.47 26.96
N ALA A 103 0.66 0.90 25.79
CA ALA A 103 1.44 0.93 24.55
C ALA A 103 1.07 2.18 23.72
N VAL A 104 2.08 2.82 23.14
CA VAL A 104 1.92 4.00 22.28
C VAL A 104 2.49 3.68 20.90
N PHE A 105 1.64 3.70 19.87
CA PHE A 105 2.03 3.48 18.49
C PHE A 105 2.21 4.81 17.76
N ILE A 106 3.36 5.00 17.13
CA ILE A 106 3.64 6.10 16.21
C ILE A 106 3.33 5.62 14.80
N ALA A 107 2.22 6.10 14.24
CA ALA A 107 1.71 5.76 12.91
C ALA A 107 1.52 7.01 12.04
N VAL A 108 2.43 7.97 12.19
CA VAL A 108 2.43 9.24 11.43
C VAL A 108 2.98 9.06 10.02
N GLY A 109 2.65 10.00 9.14
CA GLY A 109 3.15 9.99 7.77
C GLY A 109 4.68 10.13 7.69
N THR A 110 5.27 9.43 6.72
CA THR A 110 6.70 9.50 6.37
C THR A 110 6.84 9.79 4.87
N PRO A 111 6.45 11.00 4.41
CA PRO A 111 6.51 11.33 2.99
C PRO A 111 7.96 11.37 2.50
N SER A 112 8.17 11.17 1.19
CA SER A 112 9.47 11.38 0.58
C SER A 112 9.81 12.86 0.58
N ARG A 113 11.04 13.22 0.95
CA ARG A 113 11.54 14.57 0.79
C ARG A 113 11.68 14.94 -0.68
N ARG A 114 11.29 16.14 -1.03
CA ARG A 114 11.53 16.66 -2.36
C ARG A 114 13.03 16.83 -2.59
N GLY A 115 13.55 16.23 -3.66
CA GLY A 115 14.92 16.44 -4.16
C GLY A 115 15.95 15.38 -3.79
N ASP A 116 15.84 14.68 -2.65
CA ASP A 116 16.86 13.71 -2.22
C ASP A 116 16.36 12.26 -2.04
N GLY A 117 15.04 12.04 -2.10
CA GLY A 117 14.42 10.70 -1.99
C GLY A 117 14.43 10.10 -0.58
N HIS A 118 14.95 10.80 0.42
CA HIS A 118 14.87 10.35 1.83
C HIS A 118 13.44 10.44 2.35
N ALA A 119 13.10 9.59 3.32
CA ALA A 119 11.88 9.76 4.09
C ALA A 119 11.98 10.97 5.03
N ASP A 120 10.94 11.79 5.11
CA ASP A 120 10.82 12.84 6.12
C ASP A 120 10.37 12.22 7.44
N LEU A 121 11.27 12.17 8.40
CA LEU A 121 11.06 11.62 9.74
C LEU A 121 10.73 12.69 10.79
N SER A 122 10.58 13.95 10.40
CA SER A 122 10.32 15.06 11.33
C SER A 122 9.09 14.83 12.19
N TYR A 123 8.02 14.27 11.61
CA TYR A 123 6.80 13.92 12.31
C TYR A 123 7.01 12.77 13.33
N VAL A 124 7.81 11.76 12.97
CA VAL A 124 8.16 10.64 13.87
C VAL A 124 8.90 11.14 15.08
N TYR A 125 9.93 11.98 14.88
CA TYR A 125 10.74 12.51 15.96
C TYR A 125 9.99 13.55 16.82
N ALA A 126 9.07 14.32 16.22
CA ALA A 126 8.20 15.22 16.97
C ALA A 126 7.27 14.42 17.90
N ALA A 127 6.61 13.39 17.39
CA ALA A 127 5.77 12.50 18.18
C ALA A 127 6.57 11.83 19.30
N ALA A 128 7.78 11.34 19.02
CA ALA A 128 8.66 10.73 20.02
C ALA A 128 9.03 11.70 21.17
N ARG A 129 9.31 12.97 20.89
CA ARG A 129 9.55 13.99 21.89
C ARG A 129 8.32 14.23 22.79
N GLU A 130 7.17 14.45 22.17
CA GLU A 130 5.92 14.69 22.89
C GLU A 130 5.52 13.50 23.77
N VAL A 131 5.74 12.26 23.28
CA VAL A 131 5.56 11.04 24.09
C VAL A 131 6.52 11.02 25.28
N ALA A 132 7.81 11.32 25.07
CA ALA A 132 8.80 11.30 26.12
C ALA A 132 8.47 12.29 27.26
N GLU A 133 7.93 13.47 26.92
CA GLU A 133 7.49 14.47 27.91
C GLU A 133 6.30 13.96 28.77
N ALA A 134 5.49 13.07 28.23
CA ALA A 134 4.28 12.55 28.89
C ALA A 134 4.50 11.23 29.66
N VAL A 135 5.60 10.51 29.43
CA VAL A 135 5.90 9.22 30.08
C VAL A 135 6.01 9.40 31.60
N ASN A 136 5.20 8.66 32.35
CA ASN A 136 5.15 8.68 33.82
C ASN A 136 5.24 7.30 34.48
N LYS A 137 5.25 6.23 33.70
CA LYS A 137 5.42 4.82 34.07
C LYS A 137 6.16 4.09 32.97
N PHE A 138 6.47 2.80 33.16
CA PHE A 138 6.99 2.00 32.05
C PHE A 138 6.05 2.08 30.83
N MET A 139 6.61 2.41 29.70
CA MET A 139 5.89 2.64 28.44
C MET A 139 6.59 1.93 27.28
N VAL A 140 5.83 1.21 26.48
CA VAL A 140 6.31 0.69 25.20
C VAL A 140 5.91 1.67 24.11
N VAL A 141 6.92 2.20 23.40
CA VAL A 141 6.74 3.13 22.28
C VAL A 141 7.06 2.42 20.99
N ILE A 142 6.08 2.30 20.12
CA ILE A 142 6.14 1.43 18.95
C ILE A 142 6.12 2.28 17.68
N THR A 143 7.16 2.19 16.86
CA THR A 143 7.17 2.76 15.52
C THR A 143 6.45 1.79 14.58
N LYS A 144 5.24 2.19 14.15
CA LYS A 144 4.44 1.43 13.16
C LYS A 144 4.58 1.99 11.76
N SER A 145 4.87 3.28 11.63
CA SER A 145 5.21 3.91 10.35
C SER A 145 6.33 3.15 9.65
N THR A 146 6.29 3.09 8.31
CA THR A 146 7.41 2.57 7.52
C THR A 146 8.55 3.58 7.53
N VAL A 147 9.67 3.20 8.10
CA VAL A 147 10.82 4.08 8.37
C VAL A 147 12.14 3.44 7.95
N PRO A 148 13.15 4.22 7.54
CA PRO A 148 14.49 3.74 7.23
C PRO A 148 15.14 3.01 8.40
N VAL A 149 16.08 2.11 8.07
CA VAL A 149 16.84 1.33 9.06
C VAL A 149 17.61 2.25 10.00
N GLY A 150 17.48 1.99 11.31
CA GLY A 150 18.08 2.79 12.38
C GLY A 150 17.16 3.88 12.94
N THR A 151 15.96 4.05 12.40
CA THR A 151 15.00 5.05 12.91
C THR A 151 14.56 4.74 14.34
N GLY A 152 14.37 3.46 14.68
CA GLY A 152 14.03 3.07 16.07
C GLY A 152 15.11 3.42 17.09
N ASP A 153 16.37 3.33 16.69
CA ASP A 153 17.51 3.74 17.55
C ASP A 153 17.52 5.27 17.73
N GLU A 154 17.23 6.01 16.67
CA GLU A 154 17.15 7.47 16.72
C GLU A 154 15.92 7.93 17.53
N VAL A 155 14.78 7.27 17.43
CA VAL A 155 13.59 7.51 18.27
C VAL A 155 13.98 7.35 19.75
N GLU A 156 14.65 6.26 20.10
CA GLU A 156 15.14 6.05 21.48
C GLU A 156 16.09 7.17 21.93
N ARG A 157 17.03 7.57 21.07
CA ARG A 157 17.97 8.66 21.37
C ARG A 157 17.24 10.00 21.59
N VAL A 158 16.25 10.31 20.78
CA VAL A 158 15.41 11.51 20.91
C VAL A 158 14.65 11.49 22.24
N MET A 159 14.04 10.36 22.56
CA MET A 159 13.29 10.19 23.81
C MET A 159 14.20 10.29 25.04
N ARG A 160 15.37 9.64 25.03
CA ARG A 160 16.37 9.74 26.13
C ARG A 160 16.89 11.15 26.31
N LYS A 161 17.10 11.90 25.23
CA LYS A 161 17.50 13.31 25.29
C LYS A 161 16.42 14.18 25.96
N THR A 162 15.15 13.90 25.68
CA THR A 162 14.00 14.66 26.22
C THR A 162 13.69 14.26 27.67
N ARG A 163 13.78 12.98 28.00
CA ARG A 163 13.51 12.40 29.33
C ARG A 163 14.57 11.34 29.68
N PRO A 164 15.73 11.76 30.22
CA PRO A 164 16.83 10.85 30.52
C PRO A 164 16.46 9.70 31.47
N ASP A 165 15.64 9.99 32.50
CA ASP A 165 15.21 9.04 33.53
C ASP A 165 13.89 8.36 33.20
N GLY A 166 13.36 8.51 31.97
CA GLY A 166 12.10 7.91 31.56
C GLY A 166 12.20 6.37 31.50
N ASP A 167 11.22 5.67 32.07
CA ASP A 167 11.13 4.20 31.95
C ASP A 167 10.33 3.85 30.70
N PHE A 168 11.01 3.60 29.61
CA PHE A 168 10.40 3.22 28.34
C PHE A 168 11.28 2.27 27.54
N ALA A 169 10.66 1.53 26.62
CA ALA A 169 11.33 0.75 25.59
C ALA A 169 10.78 1.07 24.21
N VAL A 170 11.67 1.15 23.21
CA VAL A 170 11.29 1.40 21.81
C VAL A 170 11.25 0.11 21.01
N VAL A 171 10.19 -0.04 20.23
CA VAL A 171 9.91 -1.20 19.37
C VAL A 171 9.71 -0.76 17.93
N SER A 172 10.30 -1.46 16.97
CA SER A 172 9.98 -1.34 15.55
C SER A 172 8.97 -2.44 15.18
N ASN A 173 7.75 -2.03 14.78
CA ASN A 173 6.67 -2.95 14.41
C ASN A 173 6.05 -2.55 13.08
N PRO A 174 6.76 -2.79 11.96
CA PRO A 174 6.27 -2.40 10.64
C PRO A 174 4.96 -3.11 10.31
N GLU A 175 4.10 -2.41 9.55
CA GLU A 175 2.86 -2.96 9.03
C GLU A 175 3.07 -3.61 7.64
N PHE A 176 2.17 -4.52 7.25
CA PHE A 176 2.16 -5.16 5.93
C PHE A 176 0.75 -5.12 5.33
N LEU A 177 0.03 -4.05 5.61
CA LEU A 177 -1.33 -3.83 5.15
C LEU A 177 -1.36 -3.47 3.67
N ARG A 178 -2.39 -3.92 2.98
CA ARG A 178 -2.69 -3.52 1.60
C ARG A 178 -3.94 -2.65 1.60
N GLU A 179 -3.85 -1.45 1.10
CA GLU A 179 -5.01 -0.59 0.90
C GLU A 179 -6.11 -1.35 0.16
N GLY A 180 -7.38 -1.14 0.54
CA GLY A 180 -8.52 -1.89 0.01
C GLY A 180 -8.70 -3.34 0.54
N ALA A 181 -7.78 -3.81 1.38
CA ALA A 181 -7.86 -5.10 2.08
C ALA A 181 -7.20 -5.07 3.46
N ALA A 182 -6.98 -3.88 4.02
CA ALA A 182 -6.15 -3.68 5.20
C ALA A 182 -6.77 -4.27 6.46
N ILE A 183 -8.09 -4.21 6.62
CA ILE A 183 -8.79 -4.82 7.76
C ILE A 183 -8.57 -6.34 7.75
N ARG A 184 -8.69 -6.97 6.58
CA ARG A 184 -8.44 -8.40 6.42
C ARG A 184 -6.99 -8.75 6.72
N ASP A 185 -6.04 -7.99 6.15
CA ASP A 185 -4.61 -8.20 6.35
C ASP A 185 -4.21 -8.01 7.80
N PHE A 186 -4.86 -7.09 8.54
CA PHE A 186 -4.63 -6.88 9.96
C PHE A 186 -5.17 -8.03 10.81
N LYS A 187 -6.39 -8.51 10.50
CA LYS A 187 -7.03 -9.61 11.24
C LYS A 187 -6.46 -10.98 10.91
N HIS A 188 -5.88 -11.15 9.71
CA HIS A 188 -5.30 -12.40 9.22
C HIS A 188 -3.92 -12.14 8.59
N PRO A 189 -2.93 -11.66 9.38
CA PRO A 189 -1.62 -11.33 8.84
C PRO A 189 -0.83 -12.57 8.49
N ASP A 190 -0.09 -12.52 7.37
CA ASP A 190 0.89 -13.56 7.02
C ASP A 190 2.02 -13.64 8.07
N ARG A 191 2.33 -12.55 8.74
CA ARG A 191 3.31 -12.43 9.84
C ARG A 191 3.15 -11.12 10.62
N ILE A 192 3.61 -11.13 11.87
CA ILE A 192 3.81 -9.96 12.71
C ILE A 192 5.30 -9.88 13.01
N VAL A 193 5.93 -8.72 12.74
CA VAL A 193 7.36 -8.50 13.01
C VAL A 193 7.50 -7.52 14.17
N ILE A 194 8.25 -7.92 15.20
CA ILE A 194 8.49 -7.14 16.41
C ILE A 194 10.01 -6.99 16.58
N GLY A 195 10.51 -5.78 16.41
CA GLY A 195 11.91 -5.43 16.58
C GLY A 195 12.16 -4.87 17.98
N THR A 196 12.70 -5.68 18.89
CA THR A 196 13.08 -5.25 20.24
C THR A 196 14.00 -6.25 20.92
N SER A 197 14.91 -5.75 21.75
CA SER A 197 15.73 -6.55 22.69
C SER A 197 15.21 -6.48 24.14
N ASP A 198 14.27 -5.58 24.46
CA ASP A 198 13.69 -5.45 25.82
C ASP A 198 12.63 -6.53 26.05
N ALA A 199 12.83 -7.35 27.09
CA ALA A 199 11.93 -8.44 27.45
C ALA A 199 10.53 -7.95 27.91
N ARG A 200 10.43 -6.79 28.56
CA ARG A 200 9.17 -6.20 29.00
C ARG A 200 8.37 -5.70 27.78
N ALA A 201 9.05 -5.05 26.83
CA ALA A 201 8.43 -4.62 25.59
C ALA A 201 7.93 -5.82 24.77
N LYS A 202 8.71 -6.90 24.70
CA LYS A 202 8.28 -8.14 24.05
C LYS A 202 7.00 -8.70 24.66
N ALA A 203 6.90 -8.74 26.00
CA ALA A 203 5.71 -9.23 26.69
C ALA A 203 4.47 -8.35 26.37
N VAL A 204 4.61 -7.02 26.44
CA VAL A 204 3.54 -6.08 26.09
C VAL A 204 3.08 -6.28 24.63
N MET A 205 4.01 -6.42 23.67
CA MET A 205 3.67 -6.64 22.28
C MET A 205 2.97 -7.98 22.04
N GLN A 206 3.32 -9.01 22.79
CA GLN A 206 2.63 -10.30 22.74
C GLN A 206 1.19 -10.18 23.25
N ASP A 207 0.94 -9.41 24.30
CA ASP A 207 -0.42 -9.15 24.82
C ASP A 207 -1.25 -8.31 23.85
N VAL A 208 -0.67 -7.30 23.21
CA VAL A 208 -1.32 -6.49 22.15
C VAL A 208 -1.80 -7.36 21.00
N TYR A 209 -0.99 -8.32 20.53
CA TYR A 209 -1.32 -9.19 19.40
C TYR A 209 -1.93 -10.53 19.80
N ARG A 210 -2.17 -10.76 21.10
CA ARG A 210 -2.75 -12.00 21.59
C ARG A 210 -4.07 -12.43 20.93
N PRO A 211 -4.99 -11.51 20.56
CA PRO A 211 -6.21 -11.90 19.87
C PRO A 211 -5.99 -12.62 18.54
N LEU A 212 -4.84 -12.44 17.92
CA LEU A 212 -4.46 -13.14 16.67
C LEU A 212 -3.91 -14.57 16.89
N TYR A 213 -3.80 -15.01 18.15
CA TYR A 213 -3.33 -16.36 18.48
C TYR A 213 -4.19 -17.47 17.84
N LEU A 214 -5.50 -17.29 17.82
CA LEU A 214 -6.42 -18.26 17.20
C LEU A 214 -6.17 -18.42 15.69
N ASN A 215 -5.71 -17.37 15.03
CA ASN A 215 -5.38 -17.37 13.62
C ASN A 215 -3.99 -17.94 13.34
N ARG A 216 -3.25 -18.36 14.38
CA ARG A 216 -1.87 -18.87 14.30
C ARG A 216 -0.94 -17.95 13.52
N ALA A 217 -1.17 -16.63 13.57
CA ALA A 217 -0.33 -15.67 12.92
C ALA A 217 1.12 -15.76 13.45
N PRO A 218 2.12 -16.00 12.60
CA PRO A 218 3.51 -16.11 13.05
C PRO A 218 3.98 -14.77 13.61
N ILE A 219 4.47 -14.78 14.87
CA ILE A 219 5.11 -13.61 15.48
C ILE A 219 6.62 -13.81 15.42
N MET A 220 7.30 -12.96 14.66
CA MET A 220 8.75 -12.95 14.56
C MET A 220 9.30 -11.83 15.45
N VAL A 221 10.09 -12.19 16.44
CA VAL A 221 10.82 -11.23 17.29
C VAL A 221 12.27 -11.16 16.83
N THR A 222 12.76 -9.96 16.60
CA THR A 222 14.12 -9.69 16.10
C THR A 222 14.61 -8.34 16.61
N GLU A 223 15.80 -7.91 16.18
CA GLU A 223 16.32 -6.57 16.46
C GLU A 223 15.58 -5.49 15.65
N ARG A 224 15.52 -4.26 16.16
CA ARG A 224 14.82 -3.13 15.54
C ARG A 224 15.23 -2.89 14.08
N ARG A 225 16.56 -2.81 13.82
CA ARG A 225 17.09 -2.59 12.47
C ARG A 225 16.70 -3.70 11.51
N THR A 226 16.67 -4.95 11.98
CA THR A 226 16.23 -6.09 11.17
C THR A 226 14.74 -5.98 10.86
N ALA A 227 13.90 -5.61 11.82
CA ALA A 227 12.47 -5.42 11.63
C ALA A 227 12.17 -4.32 10.59
N GLU A 228 12.88 -3.20 10.67
CA GLU A 228 12.79 -2.09 9.71
C GLU A 228 13.22 -2.54 8.30
N LEU A 229 14.34 -3.25 8.17
CA LEU A 229 14.83 -3.73 6.88
C LEU A 229 13.88 -4.77 6.25
N ILE A 230 13.25 -5.64 7.04
CA ILE A 230 12.29 -6.65 6.54
C ILE A 230 11.15 -5.98 5.76
N LYS A 231 10.63 -4.84 6.23
CA LYS A 231 9.55 -4.12 5.54
C LYS A 231 9.99 -3.62 4.17
N TYR A 232 11.11 -2.94 4.10
CA TYR A 232 11.65 -2.42 2.85
C TYR A 232 12.03 -3.53 1.86
N ALA A 233 12.71 -4.56 2.34
CA ALA A 233 13.10 -5.70 1.52
C ALA A 233 11.88 -6.43 0.94
N ALA A 234 10.82 -6.62 1.75
CA ALA A 234 9.59 -7.24 1.29
C ALA A 234 8.91 -6.41 0.18
N ASN A 235 8.77 -5.09 0.37
CA ASN A 235 8.15 -4.22 -0.62
C ASN A 235 8.99 -4.12 -1.91
N ALA A 236 10.31 -4.02 -1.80
CA ALA A 236 11.20 -4.02 -2.95
C ALA A 236 11.15 -5.33 -3.74
N PHE A 237 11.06 -6.47 -3.05
CA PHE A 237 10.92 -7.77 -3.72
C PHE A 237 9.58 -7.91 -4.46
N LEU A 238 8.49 -7.44 -3.86
CA LEU A 238 7.18 -7.43 -4.52
C LEU A 238 7.17 -6.50 -5.76
N ALA A 239 7.78 -5.32 -5.67
CA ALA A 239 7.99 -4.42 -6.80
C ALA A 239 8.83 -5.07 -7.91
N THR A 240 9.87 -5.84 -7.53
CA THR A 240 10.70 -6.61 -8.48
C THR A 240 9.86 -7.64 -9.22
N LYS A 241 8.98 -8.40 -8.56
CA LYS A 241 8.10 -9.37 -9.23
C LYS A 241 7.20 -8.70 -10.27
N ILE A 242 6.60 -7.55 -9.93
CA ILE A 242 5.75 -6.80 -10.86
C ILE A 242 6.58 -6.31 -12.06
N THR A 243 7.75 -5.73 -11.82
CA THR A 243 8.60 -5.22 -12.89
C THR A 243 9.09 -6.36 -13.79
N PHE A 244 9.52 -7.47 -13.20
CA PHE A 244 9.93 -8.67 -13.93
C PHE A 244 8.85 -9.17 -14.89
N ILE A 245 7.62 -9.39 -14.41
CA ILE A 245 6.55 -9.89 -15.28
C ILE A 245 6.13 -8.85 -16.32
N ASN A 246 6.30 -7.57 -16.05
CA ASN A 246 6.07 -6.49 -17.00
C ASN A 246 7.07 -6.50 -18.15
N GLU A 247 8.38 -6.74 -17.89
CA GLU A 247 9.39 -6.89 -18.92
C GLU A 247 9.18 -8.18 -19.73
N VAL A 248 8.78 -9.27 -19.06
CA VAL A 248 8.39 -10.52 -19.75
C VAL A 248 7.16 -10.29 -20.64
N ALA A 249 6.22 -9.43 -20.25
CA ALA A 249 5.08 -9.08 -21.09
C ALA A 249 5.51 -8.36 -22.37
N ASP A 250 6.45 -7.42 -22.27
CA ASP A 250 6.97 -6.71 -23.45
C ASP A 250 7.69 -7.65 -24.42
N LEU A 251 8.43 -8.64 -23.88
CA LEU A 251 9.03 -9.69 -24.69
C LEU A 251 7.96 -10.60 -25.32
N ALA A 252 6.93 -11.02 -24.54
CA ALA A 252 5.87 -11.88 -25.01
C ALA A 252 5.15 -11.30 -26.24
N GLU A 253 4.89 -9.99 -26.27
CA GLU A 253 4.33 -9.29 -27.44
C GLU A 253 5.20 -9.40 -28.71
N LYS A 254 6.53 -9.50 -28.56
CA LYS A 254 7.45 -9.57 -29.69
C LYS A 254 7.65 -10.98 -30.24
N VAL A 255 7.49 -11.98 -29.37
CA VAL A 255 7.73 -13.39 -29.75
C VAL A 255 6.42 -14.17 -29.95
N GLY A 256 5.25 -13.52 -29.85
CA GLY A 256 3.94 -14.17 -30.03
C GLY A 256 3.55 -15.09 -28.87
N ALA A 257 4.02 -14.79 -27.66
CA ALA A 257 3.64 -15.52 -26.45
C ALA A 257 2.54 -14.80 -25.68
N ASN A 258 1.93 -15.49 -24.70
CA ASN A 258 0.93 -14.92 -23.79
C ASN A 258 1.51 -14.82 -22.37
N VAL A 259 1.68 -13.60 -21.88
CA VAL A 259 2.24 -13.35 -20.54
C VAL A 259 1.41 -13.94 -19.40
N GLN A 260 0.08 -14.05 -19.56
CA GLN A 260 -0.77 -14.64 -18.52
C GLN A 260 -0.50 -16.14 -18.36
N ASP A 261 -0.23 -16.86 -19.47
CA ASP A 261 0.16 -18.26 -19.41
C ASP A 261 1.57 -18.43 -18.83
N VAL A 262 2.48 -17.52 -19.20
CA VAL A 262 3.83 -17.49 -18.59
C VAL A 262 3.72 -17.26 -17.10
N ALA A 263 2.98 -16.24 -16.65
CA ALA A 263 2.79 -15.93 -15.23
C ALA A 263 2.15 -17.09 -14.45
N ARG A 264 1.15 -17.75 -15.06
CA ARG A 264 0.51 -18.95 -14.49
C ARG A 264 1.51 -20.09 -14.41
N GLY A 265 2.25 -20.37 -15.49
CA GLY A 265 3.21 -21.46 -15.55
C GLY A 265 4.31 -21.35 -14.51
N ILE A 266 4.98 -20.19 -14.43
CA ILE A 266 6.03 -19.97 -13.41
C ILE A 266 5.46 -19.86 -11.99
N GLY A 267 4.23 -19.35 -11.85
CA GLY A 267 3.56 -19.19 -10.57
C GLY A 267 3.13 -20.51 -9.91
N LEU A 268 3.06 -21.60 -10.65
CA LEU A 268 2.83 -22.96 -10.11
C LEU A 268 4.03 -23.49 -9.33
N ASP A 269 5.24 -22.99 -9.57
CA ASP A 269 6.39 -23.29 -8.74
C ASP A 269 6.26 -22.55 -7.40
N ASN A 270 6.13 -23.32 -6.29
CA ASN A 270 5.97 -22.76 -4.95
C ASN A 270 7.14 -21.87 -4.49
N ARG A 271 8.33 -22.02 -5.09
CA ARG A 271 9.48 -21.15 -4.82
C ARG A 271 9.30 -19.75 -5.39
N ILE A 272 8.47 -19.61 -6.41
CA ILE A 272 8.12 -18.33 -7.07
C ILE A 272 6.78 -17.83 -6.53
N GLY A 273 5.74 -18.66 -6.58
CA GLY A 273 4.37 -18.35 -6.18
C GLY A 273 3.65 -17.39 -7.13
N ALA A 274 2.35 -17.55 -7.27
CA ALA A 274 1.53 -16.86 -8.26
C ALA A 274 1.29 -15.36 -7.97
N LYS A 275 1.40 -14.92 -6.69
CA LYS A 275 1.11 -13.54 -6.31
C LYS A 275 2.13 -12.56 -6.90
N PHE A 276 1.66 -11.37 -7.31
CA PHE A 276 2.46 -10.27 -7.89
C PHE A 276 3.09 -10.59 -9.26
N LEU A 277 2.48 -11.48 -10.04
CA LEU A 277 2.85 -11.80 -11.42
C LEU A 277 1.78 -11.33 -12.43
N HIS A 278 1.01 -10.29 -12.12
CA HIS A 278 0.06 -9.69 -13.04
C HIS A 278 0.73 -8.54 -13.80
N ALA A 279 0.90 -8.71 -15.11
CA ALA A 279 1.42 -7.67 -15.98
C ALA A 279 0.38 -6.54 -16.13
N GLY A 280 0.88 -5.30 -16.18
CA GLY A 280 0.04 -4.11 -16.25
C GLY A 280 0.83 -2.84 -16.56
N PRO A 281 0.26 -1.64 -16.30
CA PRO A 281 0.87 -0.36 -16.65
C PRO A 281 2.04 0.06 -15.72
N GLY A 282 2.36 -0.74 -14.72
CA GLY A 282 3.34 -0.45 -13.68
C GLY A 282 2.69 -0.41 -12.29
N TYR A 283 3.52 -0.35 -11.25
CA TYR A 283 3.06 -0.17 -9.88
C TYR A 283 3.03 1.32 -9.49
N GLY A 284 2.15 1.66 -8.58
CA GLY A 284 1.98 2.97 -7.97
C GLY A 284 1.60 2.84 -6.49
N GLY A 285 0.88 3.82 -5.99
CA GLY A 285 0.40 3.89 -4.62
C GLY A 285 1.42 4.47 -3.64
N SER A 286 1.02 4.58 -2.40
CA SER A 286 1.77 5.24 -1.33
C SER A 286 2.99 4.46 -0.84
N CYS A 287 3.08 3.15 -1.13
CA CYS A 287 4.07 2.27 -0.52
C CYS A 287 5.24 1.95 -1.45
N PHE A 288 5.00 1.24 -2.56
CA PHE A 288 6.10 0.70 -3.38
C PHE A 288 7.04 1.78 -3.94
N PRO A 289 6.55 2.88 -4.55
CA PRO A 289 7.46 3.92 -5.05
C PRO A 289 8.31 4.54 -3.95
N LYS A 290 7.68 4.93 -2.85
CA LYS A 290 8.34 5.55 -1.71
C LYS A 290 9.36 4.61 -1.05
N ASP A 291 8.98 3.36 -0.80
CA ASP A 291 9.80 2.42 -0.05
C ASP A 291 10.99 1.91 -0.88
N THR A 292 10.80 1.71 -2.20
CA THR A 292 11.92 1.37 -3.08
C THR A 292 12.95 2.50 -3.14
N LEU A 293 12.51 3.76 -3.27
CA LEU A 293 13.41 4.92 -3.29
C LEU A 293 14.14 5.09 -1.95
N ALA A 294 13.42 4.95 -0.82
CA ALA A 294 14.03 5.05 0.51
C ALA A 294 15.05 3.93 0.76
N LEU A 295 14.77 2.70 0.27
CA LEU A 295 15.72 1.58 0.37
C LEU A 295 16.97 1.82 -0.50
N ILE A 296 16.80 2.29 -1.73
CA ILE A 296 17.91 2.67 -2.63
C ILE A 296 18.79 3.71 -1.94
N LYS A 297 18.17 4.74 -1.36
CA LYS A 297 18.90 5.81 -0.69
C LYS A 297 19.66 5.30 0.54
N THR A 298 19.01 4.51 1.37
CA THR A 298 19.65 3.84 2.52
C THR A 298 20.85 3.01 2.08
N ALA A 299 20.73 2.26 1.01
CA ALA A 299 21.82 1.44 0.47
C ALA A 299 23.01 2.29 -0.03
N GLN A 300 22.73 3.41 -0.71
CA GLN A 300 23.74 4.35 -1.18
C GLN A 300 24.48 5.02 -0.01
N ASP A 301 23.77 5.48 1.02
CA ASP A 301 24.35 6.11 2.20
C ASP A 301 25.28 5.16 2.96
N HIS A 302 25.01 3.86 2.90
CA HIS A 302 25.86 2.82 3.50
C HIS A 302 26.85 2.17 2.52
N GLN A 303 27.05 2.75 1.33
CA GLN A 303 27.98 2.25 0.30
C GLN A 303 27.74 0.78 -0.10
N ALA A 304 26.49 0.32 -0.01
CA ALA A 304 26.03 -1.01 -0.35
C ALA A 304 24.88 -0.97 -1.39
N PRO A 305 25.12 -0.50 -2.63
CA PRO A 305 24.07 -0.22 -3.61
C PRO A 305 23.27 -1.48 -3.99
N LEU A 306 21.96 -1.35 -4.03
CA LEU A 306 21.03 -2.40 -4.43
C LEU A 306 20.64 -2.26 -5.91
N ARG A 307 21.50 -2.74 -6.80
CA ARG A 307 21.38 -2.57 -8.26
C ARG A 307 20.06 -3.06 -8.84
N ILE A 308 19.55 -4.19 -8.34
CA ILE A 308 18.26 -4.74 -8.77
C ILE A 308 17.14 -3.74 -8.44
N VAL A 309 17.11 -3.18 -7.25
CA VAL A 309 16.05 -2.25 -6.82
C VAL A 309 16.13 -0.92 -7.57
N GLU A 310 17.35 -0.42 -7.82
CA GLU A 310 17.59 0.77 -8.65
C GLU A 310 17.02 0.57 -10.07
N THR A 311 17.30 -0.58 -10.70
CA THR A 311 16.77 -0.93 -12.01
C THR A 311 15.25 -1.05 -12.01
N VAL A 312 14.67 -1.73 -11.00
CA VAL A 312 13.23 -1.91 -10.85
C VAL A 312 12.50 -0.56 -10.79
N ALA A 313 12.99 0.39 -9.99
CA ALA A 313 12.39 1.71 -9.89
C ALA A 313 12.45 2.47 -11.24
N ALA A 314 13.61 2.46 -11.91
CA ALA A 314 13.79 3.12 -13.20
C ALA A 314 12.89 2.54 -14.30
N VAL A 315 12.85 1.20 -14.42
CA VAL A 315 12.03 0.49 -15.40
C VAL A 315 10.54 0.76 -15.20
N ASN A 316 10.09 0.75 -13.93
CA ASN A 316 8.69 1.05 -13.62
C ASN A 316 8.27 2.45 -14.08
N GLU A 317 9.10 3.47 -13.82
CA GLU A 317 8.82 4.85 -14.27
C GLU A 317 8.80 4.97 -15.81
N GLN A 318 9.70 4.31 -16.50
CA GLN A 318 9.71 4.27 -17.97
C GLN A 318 8.47 3.57 -18.51
N ARG A 319 8.03 2.48 -17.87
CA ARG A 319 6.84 1.72 -18.29
C ARG A 319 5.58 2.55 -18.18
N LYS A 320 5.34 3.23 -17.06
CA LYS A 320 4.16 4.08 -16.86
C LYS A 320 3.99 5.09 -18.01
N ARG A 321 5.09 5.73 -18.42
CA ARG A 321 5.11 6.68 -19.55
C ARG A 321 4.93 5.98 -20.91
N ALA A 322 5.41 4.74 -21.05
CA ALA A 322 5.31 3.98 -22.31
C ALA A 322 3.86 3.59 -22.65
N MET A 323 2.95 3.56 -21.68
CA MET A 323 1.56 3.18 -21.92
C MET A 323 0.83 4.15 -22.85
N GLY A 324 1.17 5.44 -22.87
CA GLY A 324 0.65 6.41 -23.81
C GLY A 324 0.96 6.04 -25.28
N ARG A 325 2.17 5.51 -25.56
CA ARG A 325 2.53 5.04 -26.91
C ARG A 325 1.74 3.80 -27.33
N LYS A 326 1.37 2.93 -26.39
CA LYS A 326 0.52 1.77 -26.67
C LYS A 326 -0.88 2.22 -27.09
N VAL A 327 -1.44 3.21 -26.40
CA VAL A 327 -2.75 3.82 -26.77
C VAL A 327 -2.65 4.51 -28.14
N LEU A 328 -1.58 5.28 -28.39
CA LEU A 328 -1.34 5.94 -29.69
C LEU A 328 -1.31 4.92 -30.83
N ALA A 329 -0.58 3.82 -30.65
CA ALA A 329 -0.51 2.75 -31.65
C ALA A 329 -1.87 2.11 -31.95
N ALA A 330 -2.64 1.79 -30.89
CA ALA A 330 -4.00 1.25 -31.00
C ALA A 330 -4.97 2.22 -31.70
N ALA A 331 -4.76 3.53 -31.53
CA ALA A 331 -5.55 4.59 -32.17
C ALA A 331 -5.17 4.85 -33.66
N GLY A 332 -4.26 4.08 -34.21
CA GLY A 332 -3.78 4.25 -35.60
C GLY A 332 -2.69 5.30 -35.77
N GLY A 333 -1.97 5.67 -34.70
CA GLY A 333 -0.79 6.53 -34.74
C GLY A 333 -1.04 8.03 -34.64
N ASP A 334 -2.29 8.47 -34.44
CA ASP A 334 -2.64 9.88 -34.24
C ASP A 334 -3.75 10.00 -33.17
N LEU A 335 -3.51 10.88 -32.19
CA LEU A 335 -4.47 11.18 -31.11
C LEU A 335 -4.99 12.62 -31.15
N ARG A 336 -4.53 13.44 -32.08
CA ARG A 336 -4.98 14.83 -32.21
C ARG A 336 -6.48 14.86 -32.44
N ASP A 337 -7.17 15.69 -31.64
CA ASP A 337 -8.63 15.87 -31.67
C ASP A 337 -9.46 14.61 -31.32
N LYS A 338 -8.83 13.48 -31.01
CA LYS A 338 -9.52 12.28 -30.57
C LYS A 338 -9.91 12.36 -29.10
N THR A 339 -11.01 11.72 -28.77
CA THR A 339 -11.46 11.55 -27.38
C THR A 339 -11.04 10.19 -26.88
N VAL A 340 -10.27 10.17 -25.79
CA VAL A 340 -9.84 8.96 -25.11
C VAL A 340 -10.59 8.83 -23.79
N ALA A 341 -11.39 7.79 -23.65
CA ALA A 341 -12.08 7.42 -22.40
C ALA A 341 -11.14 6.58 -21.54
N VAL A 342 -10.95 6.95 -20.27
CA VAL A 342 -10.08 6.25 -19.33
C VAL A 342 -10.91 5.73 -18.16
N LEU A 343 -10.98 4.41 -18.01
CA LEU A 343 -11.63 3.73 -16.90
C LEU A 343 -10.60 3.29 -15.86
N GLY A 344 -10.76 3.83 -14.65
CA GLY A 344 -9.83 3.64 -13.54
C GLY A 344 -8.76 4.72 -13.49
N LEU A 345 -8.63 5.37 -12.35
CA LEU A 345 -7.65 6.44 -12.10
C LEU A 345 -6.73 6.08 -10.94
N THR A 346 -7.27 5.46 -9.91
CA THR A 346 -6.51 4.98 -8.74
C THR A 346 -5.48 3.93 -9.13
N PHE A 347 -4.43 3.80 -8.34
CA PHE A 347 -3.33 2.87 -8.67
C PHE A 347 -3.74 1.39 -8.65
N LYS A 348 -4.85 1.07 -7.98
CA LYS A 348 -5.49 -0.26 -7.92
C LYS A 348 -6.96 -0.13 -7.47
N PRO A 349 -7.80 -1.18 -7.60
CA PRO A 349 -9.18 -1.13 -7.12
C PRO A 349 -9.28 -1.08 -5.59
N ASN A 350 -10.46 -0.69 -5.10
CA ASN A 350 -10.85 -0.62 -3.69
C ASN A 350 -10.04 0.40 -2.86
N THR A 351 -9.62 1.48 -3.48
CA THR A 351 -8.97 2.63 -2.83
C THR A 351 -9.28 3.92 -3.59
N ASP A 352 -9.15 5.05 -2.93
CA ASP A 352 -9.19 6.38 -3.53
C ASP A 352 -7.79 6.95 -3.81
N ASP A 353 -6.73 6.16 -3.57
CA ASP A 353 -5.34 6.61 -3.61
C ASP A 353 -4.83 6.84 -5.05
N MET A 354 -4.52 8.11 -5.35
CA MET A 354 -3.95 8.57 -6.62
C MET A 354 -2.42 8.72 -6.59
N ARG A 355 -1.77 8.49 -5.45
CA ARG A 355 -0.32 8.71 -5.34
C ARG A 355 0.44 7.79 -6.26
N ASP A 356 1.31 8.34 -7.10
CA ASP A 356 2.09 7.60 -8.11
C ASP A 356 1.25 6.65 -8.99
N ALA A 357 -0.06 6.90 -9.13
CA ALA A 357 -0.92 6.07 -9.97
C ALA A 357 -0.45 6.08 -11.43
N PRO A 358 -0.40 4.90 -12.11
CA PRO A 358 0.01 4.82 -13.52
C PRO A 358 -0.86 5.63 -14.48
N SER A 359 -2.10 5.93 -14.09
CA SER A 359 -3.02 6.79 -14.84
C SER A 359 -2.52 8.22 -15.00
N ILE A 360 -1.77 8.76 -14.02
CA ILE A 360 -1.27 10.15 -14.07
C ILE A 360 -0.33 10.35 -15.26
N PRO A 361 0.83 9.65 -15.38
CA PRO A 361 1.71 9.83 -16.52
C PRO A 361 1.10 9.35 -17.84
N LEU A 362 0.14 8.41 -17.81
CA LEU A 362 -0.61 8.01 -18.99
C LEU A 362 -1.45 9.16 -19.52
N ILE A 363 -2.32 9.75 -18.69
CA ILE A 363 -3.22 10.83 -19.07
C ILE A 363 -2.41 12.05 -19.55
N THR A 364 -1.36 12.43 -18.83
CA THR A 364 -0.46 13.50 -19.27
C THR A 364 0.11 13.21 -20.67
N ALA A 365 0.59 11.99 -20.92
CA ALA A 365 1.12 11.61 -22.23
C ALA A 365 0.05 11.66 -23.33
N LEU A 366 -1.20 11.27 -23.05
CA LEU A 366 -2.31 11.36 -24.01
C LEU A 366 -2.63 12.83 -24.36
N GLN A 367 -2.67 13.70 -23.35
CA GLN A 367 -2.88 15.16 -23.53
C GLN A 367 -1.75 15.81 -24.32
N ASP A 368 -0.49 15.44 -24.04
CA ASP A 368 0.69 15.92 -24.81
C ASP A 368 0.63 15.49 -26.27
N MET A 369 -0.03 14.39 -26.60
CA MET A 369 -0.29 13.91 -27.96
C MET A 369 -1.55 14.49 -28.58
N GLY A 370 -2.23 15.45 -27.92
CA GLY A 370 -3.39 16.19 -28.42
C GLY A 370 -4.74 15.53 -28.20
N ALA A 371 -4.84 14.51 -27.36
CA ALA A 371 -6.10 13.86 -27.04
C ALA A 371 -6.94 14.68 -26.03
N ARG A 372 -8.26 14.64 -26.18
CA ARG A 372 -9.21 15.03 -25.14
C ARG A 372 -9.45 13.81 -24.24
N VAL A 373 -9.30 13.97 -22.92
CA VAL A 373 -9.46 12.86 -21.97
C VAL A 373 -10.78 13.00 -21.21
N VAL A 374 -11.58 11.92 -21.24
CA VAL A 374 -12.73 11.72 -20.39
C VAL A 374 -12.41 10.57 -19.46
N ALA A 375 -12.66 10.70 -18.16
CA ALA A 375 -12.27 9.67 -17.19
C ALA A 375 -13.40 9.33 -16.22
N TYR A 376 -13.39 8.09 -15.76
CA TYR A 376 -14.26 7.61 -14.68
C TYR A 376 -13.49 6.67 -13.75
N ASP A 377 -13.65 6.90 -12.45
CA ASP A 377 -13.18 6.00 -11.39
C ASP A 377 -14.27 5.95 -10.29
N PRO A 378 -14.57 4.77 -9.73
CA PRO A 378 -15.60 4.65 -8.71
C PRO A 378 -15.37 5.48 -7.44
N GLU A 379 -14.12 5.61 -7.00
CA GLU A 379 -13.76 6.21 -5.70
C GLU A 379 -12.73 7.35 -5.83
N GLY A 380 -11.88 7.32 -6.86
CA GLY A 380 -10.71 8.17 -6.96
C GLY A 380 -10.90 9.53 -7.64
N MET A 381 -12.10 9.87 -8.15
CA MET A 381 -12.27 11.08 -8.96
C MET A 381 -12.00 12.38 -8.19
N GLU A 382 -12.38 12.46 -6.92
CA GLU A 382 -12.12 13.67 -6.10
C GLU A 382 -10.62 13.87 -5.90
N GLN A 383 -9.88 12.79 -5.62
CA GLN A 383 -8.42 12.85 -5.48
C GLN A 383 -7.74 13.11 -6.83
N ALA A 384 -8.28 12.57 -7.91
CA ALA A 384 -7.78 12.79 -9.26
C ALA A 384 -7.87 14.26 -9.68
N ARG A 385 -8.93 14.98 -9.31
CA ARG A 385 -9.10 16.43 -9.56
C ARG A 385 -7.99 17.29 -8.96
N LEU A 386 -7.33 16.80 -7.90
CA LEU A 386 -6.24 17.52 -7.25
C LEU A 386 -4.89 17.37 -7.99
N VAL A 387 -4.77 16.38 -8.87
CA VAL A 387 -3.49 16.02 -9.51
C VAL A 387 -3.53 15.95 -11.04
N LEU A 388 -4.73 15.92 -11.64
CA LEU A 388 -4.95 15.90 -13.08
C LEU A 388 -5.67 17.16 -13.54
N ASN A 389 -5.10 17.84 -14.54
CA ASN A 389 -5.70 18.99 -15.19
C ASN A 389 -6.34 18.59 -16.53
N ASP A 390 -7.29 19.39 -17.02
CA ASP A 390 -7.90 19.26 -18.34
C ASP A 390 -8.51 17.86 -18.61
N VAL A 391 -9.10 17.24 -17.57
CA VAL A 391 -9.83 15.97 -17.65
C VAL A 391 -11.32 16.21 -17.42
N THR A 392 -12.14 15.68 -18.30
CA THR A 392 -13.60 15.62 -18.11
C THR A 392 -13.94 14.39 -17.31
N TYR A 393 -14.67 14.54 -16.19
CA TYR A 393 -15.05 13.42 -15.33
C TYR A 393 -16.49 13.01 -15.62
N ALA A 394 -16.70 11.72 -15.92
CA ALA A 394 -18.01 11.14 -16.23
C ALA A 394 -18.68 10.54 -14.98
N ALA A 395 -20.00 10.37 -15.04
CA ALA A 395 -20.76 9.81 -13.93
C ALA A 395 -20.64 8.27 -13.82
N ASP A 396 -20.37 7.59 -14.93
CA ASP A 396 -20.22 6.15 -15.03
C ASP A 396 -19.37 5.75 -16.24
N ALA A 397 -19.10 4.44 -16.40
CA ALA A 397 -18.27 3.90 -17.47
C ALA A 397 -18.87 4.13 -18.87
N TYR A 398 -20.19 4.09 -19.02
CA TYR A 398 -20.86 4.28 -20.32
C TYR A 398 -20.90 5.76 -20.72
N ALA A 399 -21.16 6.64 -19.76
CA ALA A 399 -21.05 8.09 -19.95
C ALA A 399 -19.61 8.50 -20.31
N CYS A 400 -18.61 7.83 -19.71
CA CYS A 400 -17.19 8.02 -20.03
C CYS A 400 -16.87 7.60 -21.49
N ALA A 401 -17.42 6.48 -21.95
CA ALA A 401 -17.21 5.94 -23.30
C ALA A 401 -17.95 6.71 -24.41
N LYS A 402 -18.89 7.59 -24.05
CA LYS A 402 -19.74 8.29 -25.05
C LYS A 402 -18.92 9.19 -25.96
N GLY A 403 -18.97 8.90 -27.27
CA GLY A 403 -18.24 9.63 -28.29
C GLY A 403 -16.72 9.43 -28.27
N ALA A 404 -16.23 8.45 -27.51
CA ALA A 404 -14.81 8.15 -27.46
C ALA A 404 -14.31 7.42 -28.71
N ASP A 405 -13.10 7.75 -29.14
CA ASP A 405 -12.37 7.05 -30.19
C ASP A 405 -11.59 5.85 -29.67
N VAL A 406 -11.19 5.90 -28.38
CA VAL A 406 -10.46 4.82 -27.69
C VAL A 406 -10.96 4.71 -26.28
N LEU A 407 -11.21 3.49 -25.82
CA LEU A 407 -11.47 3.17 -24.42
C LEU A 407 -10.24 2.51 -23.80
N VAL A 408 -9.75 3.05 -22.69
CA VAL A 408 -8.56 2.55 -21.98
C VAL A 408 -8.95 2.09 -20.58
N ILE A 409 -8.60 0.86 -20.19
CA ILE A 409 -8.76 0.36 -18.82
C ILE A 409 -7.39 0.41 -18.13
N THR A 410 -7.26 1.25 -17.09
CA THR A 410 -6.01 1.44 -16.32
C THR A 410 -6.06 0.80 -14.94
N THR A 411 -7.24 0.62 -14.36
CA THR A 411 -7.44 -0.01 -13.05
C THR A 411 -8.53 -1.07 -13.15
N GLU A 412 -8.26 -2.25 -12.62
CA GLU A 412 -9.12 -3.42 -12.74
C GLU A 412 -10.26 -3.46 -11.71
N TRP A 413 -11.04 -2.38 -11.60
CA TRP A 413 -12.22 -2.35 -10.74
C TRP A 413 -13.20 -3.49 -11.08
N GLU A 414 -13.83 -4.08 -10.07
CA GLU A 414 -14.73 -5.22 -10.29
C GLU A 414 -15.88 -4.89 -11.23
N GLN A 415 -16.44 -3.68 -11.13
CA GLN A 415 -17.49 -3.22 -12.02
C GLN A 415 -17.05 -3.12 -13.51
N PHE A 416 -15.77 -3.02 -13.80
CA PHE A 416 -15.24 -3.00 -15.17
C PHE A 416 -15.10 -4.40 -15.77
N ARG A 417 -15.30 -5.46 -15.01
CA ARG A 417 -15.22 -6.85 -15.49
C ARG A 417 -16.51 -7.35 -16.15
N ALA A 418 -17.60 -6.62 -16.02
CA ALA A 418 -18.92 -7.00 -16.52
C ALA A 418 -19.59 -5.87 -17.32
N LEU A 419 -18.79 -5.10 -18.08
CA LEU A 419 -19.34 -4.06 -18.95
C LEU A 419 -20.07 -4.67 -20.14
N ASP A 420 -21.21 -4.07 -20.48
CA ASP A 420 -21.96 -4.43 -21.69
C ASP A 420 -21.22 -3.89 -22.93
N PHE A 421 -20.58 -4.78 -23.66
CA PHE A 421 -19.84 -4.44 -24.89
C PHE A 421 -20.74 -3.87 -25.99
N ALA A 422 -22.00 -4.30 -26.08
CA ALA A 422 -22.92 -3.76 -27.07
C ALA A 422 -23.26 -2.30 -26.76
N ALA A 423 -23.53 -2.00 -25.49
CA ALA A 423 -23.77 -0.63 -25.02
C ALA A 423 -22.54 0.26 -25.20
N LEU A 424 -21.33 -0.23 -24.86
CA LEU A 424 -20.07 0.49 -25.07
C LEU A 424 -19.85 0.81 -26.54
N LYS A 425 -19.99 -0.19 -27.42
CA LYS A 425 -19.82 -0.04 -28.86
C LYS A 425 -20.80 0.98 -29.46
N ALA A 426 -22.05 0.96 -29.00
CA ALA A 426 -23.06 1.90 -29.44
C ALA A 426 -22.78 3.36 -28.96
N ALA A 427 -22.11 3.51 -27.82
CA ALA A 427 -21.76 4.82 -27.26
C ALA A 427 -20.49 5.42 -27.89
N MET A 428 -19.55 4.62 -28.36
CA MET A 428 -18.24 5.04 -28.88
C MET A 428 -18.31 5.44 -30.37
N THR A 429 -17.40 6.31 -30.75
CA THR A 429 -17.17 6.66 -32.18
C THR A 429 -16.44 5.54 -32.90
N THR A 430 -15.42 4.95 -32.25
CA THR A 430 -14.63 3.83 -32.80
C THR A 430 -14.47 2.78 -31.70
N PRO A 431 -14.78 1.49 -31.98
CA PRO A 431 -14.71 0.43 -30.97
C PRO A 431 -13.25 -0.07 -30.80
N VAL A 432 -12.38 0.77 -30.24
CA VAL A 432 -11.00 0.43 -29.89
C VAL A 432 -10.89 0.32 -28.37
N LEU A 433 -10.43 -0.84 -27.89
CA LEU A 433 -10.23 -1.12 -26.46
C LEU A 433 -8.74 -1.39 -26.17
N VAL A 434 -8.15 -0.55 -25.34
CA VAL A 434 -6.81 -0.75 -24.78
C VAL A 434 -6.92 -1.18 -23.33
N ASP A 435 -6.70 -2.44 -23.08
CA ASP A 435 -6.85 -3.05 -21.77
C ASP A 435 -5.48 -3.23 -21.09
N LEU A 436 -5.06 -2.25 -20.32
CA LEU A 436 -3.76 -2.26 -19.64
C LEU A 436 -3.73 -3.18 -18.39
N ARG A 437 -4.84 -3.84 -18.07
CA ARG A 437 -4.97 -4.77 -16.93
C ARG A 437 -5.32 -6.19 -17.34
N ASN A 438 -5.55 -6.42 -18.65
CA ASN A 438 -5.98 -7.72 -19.15
C ASN A 438 -7.26 -8.23 -18.46
N VAL A 439 -8.22 -7.33 -18.23
CA VAL A 439 -9.52 -7.62 -17.61
C VAL A 439 -10.32 -8.57 -18.50
N TYR A 440 -10.22 -8.37 -19.83
CA TYR A 440 -10.92 -9.14 -20.84
C TYR A 440 -9.99 -10.03 -21.65
N SER A 441 -10.54 -11.07 -22.26
CA SER A 441 -9.82 -11.85 -23.25
C SER A 441 -9.91 -11.19 -24.64
N PRO A 442 -8.88 -11.34 -25.50
CA PRO A 442 -8.94 -10.85 -26.88
C PRO A 442 -10.15 -11.42 -27.65
N GLU A 443 -10.43 -12.71 -27.46
CA GLU A 443 -11.52 -13.41 -28.13
C GLU A 443 -12.91 -12.88 -27.72
N GLU A 444 -13.06 -12.43 -26.47
CA GLU A 444 -14.29 -11.81 -25.99
C GLU A 444 -14.49 -10.44 -26.65
N ALA A 445 -13.49 -9.59 -26.63
CA ALA A 445 -13.52 -8.27 -27.26
C ALA A 445 -13.79 -8.37 -28.78
N ASP A 446 -13.10 -9.28 -29.47
CA ASP A 446 -13.26 -9.52 -30.91
C ASP A 446 -14.67 -9.98 -31.28
N ARG A 447 -15.26 -10.92 -30.53
CA ARG A 447 -16.65 -11.36 -30.74
C ARG A 447 -17.67 -10.21 -30.69
N HIS A 448 -17.37 -9.14 -29.93
CA HIS A 448 -18.18 -7.94 -29.86
C HIS A 448 -17.75 -6.86 -30.87
N GLY A 449 -16.73 -7.15 -31.68
CA GLY A 449 -16.22 -6.28 -32.74
C GLY A 449 -15.44 -5.06 -32.25
N PHE A 450 -14.65 -5.25 -31.16
CA PHE A 450 -13.65 -4.30 -30.71
C PHE A 450 -12.28 -4.64 -31.26
N ALA A 451 -11.55 -3.62 -31.72
CA ALA A 451 -10.11 -3.73 -31.90
C ALA A 451 -9.45 -3.72 -30.53
N TYR A 452 -8.97 -4.89 -30.10
CA TYR A 452 -8.43 -5.08 -28.74
C TYR A 452 -6.89 -5.00 -28.72
N THR A 453 -6.38 -4.30 -27.71
CA THR A 453 -4.95 -4.28 -27.38
C THR A 453 -4.77 -4.50 -25.89
N GLY A 454 -4.15 -5.60 -25.50
CA GLY A 454 -3.81 -5.93 -24.09
C GLY A 454 -2.33 -5.73 -23.78
N ILE A 455 -1.91 -6.22 -22.62
CA ILE A 455 -0.53 -6.24 -22.15
C ILE A 455 0.02 -7.67 -22.30
N GLY A 456 1.19 -7.83 -22.98
CA GLY A 456 1.91 -9.11 -23.07
C GLY A 456 1.16 -10.20 -23.83
N ARG A 457 0.35 -9.80 -24.81
CA ARG A 457 -0.37 -10.68 -25.73
C ARG A 457 0.04 -10.29 -27.14
N GLY A 458 0.73 -11.20 -27.82
CA GLY A 458 1.20 -11.04 -29.19
C GLY A 458 0.18 -11.49 -30.23
#